data_6516537b9fd5bfa1d0adac1169a0c4cb
#
_entry.id   6516537b9fd5bfa1d0adac1169a0c4cb
#
_cell.length_a   1.000
_cell.length_b   1.000
_cell.length_c   1.000
_cell.angle_alpha   90.00
_cell.angle_beta   90.00
_cell.angle_gamma   90.00
#
_symmetry.space_group_name_H-M   'P 1'
#
loop_
_entity.id
_entity.type
_entity.pdbx_description
1 polymer ?
#
loop_
_entity_poly.entity_id
_entity_poly.type
_entity_poly.pdbx_seq_one_letter_code
_entity_poly.pdbx_strand_id
1 'polypeptide(L)'
;MLSISTMKDSKILVCIEYFPKAISLIKKLGKVSWEPSKKGWVVDSDFENEVKGILVDFYGSDGSFRPKTINIEVTATNDINMIKKPILFAGKVVASAYSRDSGSVTGDNVALIEGNINSGGSAKNWETSITKGSRFKLMHVNEQLLKH
;
A
#
# COMPACT_ATOMS: atom_id res chain seq x y z
N MET A 1 0.38 -9.69 1.91
CA MET A 1 -0.03 -11.03 1.41
C MET A 1 -1.05 -10.89 0.29
N LEU A 2 -0.93 -11.70 -0.75
CA LEU A 2 -1.82 -11.68 -1.89
C LEU A 2 -2.64 -12.97 -1.90
N SER A 3 -3.95 -12.87 -1.73
CA SER A 3 -4.82 -14.04 -1.75
C SER A 3 -6.27 -13.71 -2.11
N ILE A 4 -6.96 -14.70 -2.66
CA ILE A 4 -8.41 -14.67 -2.84
C ILE A 4 -8.95 -15.91 -2.14
N SER A 5 -9.90 -15.71 -1.23
CA SER A 5 -10.52 -16.80 -0.47
C SER A 5 -12.03 -16.77 -0.65
N THR A 6 -12.65 -17.95 -0.70
CA THR A 6 -14.10 -18.05 -0.76
C THR A 6 -14.72 -17.73 0.60
N MET A 7 -15.80 -16.98 0.61
CA MET A 7 -16.58 -16.67 1.80
C MET A 7 -18.03 -17.15 1.63
N LYS A 8 -18.81 -17.06 2.71
CA LYS A 8 -20.24 -17.37 2.66
C LYS A 8 -21.00 -16.34 1.83
N ASP A 9 -22.22 -16.66 1.43
CA ASP A 9 -23.15 -15.76 0.73
C ASP A 9 -22.63 -15.24 -0.61
N SER A 10 -21.95 -16.10 -1.36
CA SER A 10 -21.42 -15.76 -2.70
C SER A 10 -20.48 -14.57 -2.68
N LYS A 11 -19.63 -14.52 -1.67
CA LYS A 11 -18.59 -13.49 -1.52
C LYS A 11 -17.20 -14.09 -1.58
N ILE A 12 -16.24 -13.26 -1.94
CA ILE A 12 -14.82 -13.59 -1.86
C ILE A 12 -14.09 -12.55 -1.01
N LEU A 13 -13.02 -12.99 -0.34
CA LEU A 13 -12.14 -12.12 0.43
C LEU A 13 -10.85 -11.92 -0.35
N VAL A 14 -10.55 -10.66 -0.66
CA VAL A 14 -9.36 -10.28 -1.42
C VAL A 14 -8.38 -9.60 -0.47
N CYS A 15 -7.26 -10.25 -0.21
CA CYS A 15 -6.19 -9.71 0.63
C CYS A 15 -5.03 -9.31 -0.27
N ILE A 16 -4.68 -8.03 -0.26
CA ILE A 16 -3.63 -7.46 -1.10
C ILE A 16 -2.81 -6.45 -0.33
N GLU A 17 -1.59 -6.23 -0.78
CA GLU A 17 -0.77 -5.13 -0.30
C GLU A 17 -1.41 -3.81 -0.74
N TYR A 18 -1.42 -2.80 0.14
CA TYR A 18 -2.10 -1.54 -0.15
C TYR A 18 -1.51 -0.84 -1.38
N PHE A 19 -2.33 -0.65 -2.38
CA PHE A 19 -1.96 0.07 -3.59
C PHE A 19 -3.20 0.80 -4.13
N PRO A 20 -3.27 2.14 -3.95
CA PRO A 20 -4.50 2.90 -4.24
C PRO A 20 -5.08 2.72 -5.64
N LYS A 21 -4.23 2.60 -6.66
CA LYS A 21 -4.70 2.41 -8.05
C LYS A 21 -5.47 1.10 -8.19
N ALA A 22 -4.93 0.01 -7.63
CA ALA A 22 -5.58 -1.29 -7.69
C ALA A 22 -6.88 -1.30 -6.88
N ILE A 23 -6.84 -0.75 -5.67
CA ILE A 23 -8.02 -0.67 -4.80
C ILE A 23 -9.13 0.15 -5.45
N SER A 24 -8.79 1.24 -6.11
CA SER A 24 -9.76 2.07 -6.83
C SER A 24 -10.50 1.27 -7.90
N LEU A 25 -9.79 0.43 -8.66
CA LEU A 25 -10.42 -0.42 -9.67
C LEU A 25 -11.30 -1.51 -9.06
N ILE A 26 -10.86 -2.11 -7.96
CA ILE A 26 -11.66 -3.11 -7.25
C ILE A 26 -12.97 -2.50 -6.75
N LYS A 27 -12.91 -1.30 -6.16
CA LYS A 27 -14.10 -0.60 -5.66
C LYS A 27 -15.11 -0.26 -6.76
N LYS A 28 -14.66 -0.09 -8.00
CA LYS A 28 -15.54 0.19 -9.13
C LYS A 28 -16.37 -1.01 -9.58
N LEU A 29 -16.04 -2.21 -9.16
CA LEU A 29 -16.74 -3.42 -9.56
C LEU A 29 -18.14 -3.50 -8.97
N GLY A 30 -18.41 -2.84 -7.84
CA GLY A 30 -19.72 -2.85 -7.22
C GLY A 30 -19.66 -2.71 -5.71
N LYS A 31 -20.49 -3.48 -5.01
CA LYS A 31 -20.60 -3.43 -3.55
C LYS A 31 -19.37 -4.09 -2.92
N VAL A 32 -18.34 -3.29 -2.68
CA VAL A 32 -17.08 -3.73 -2.09
C VAL A 32 -16.97 -3.12 -0.70
N SER A 33 -16.64 -3.93 0.30
CA SER A 33 -16.47 -3.47 1.68
C SER A 33 -15.16 -3.96 2.27
N TRP A 34 -14.60 -3.17 3.18
CA TRP A 34 -13.40 -3.54 3.90
C TRP A 34 -13.76 -4.36 5.14
N GLU A 35 -13.06 -5.48 5.34
CA GLU A 35 -13.22 -6.32 6.53
C GLU A 35 -11.98 -6.18 7.44
N PRO A 36 -12.08 -5.36 8.51
CA PRO A 36 -10.90 -5.08 9.34
C PRO A 36 -10.30 -6.30 10.05
N SER A 37 -11.16 -7.23 10.50
CA SER A 37 -10.68 -8.39 11.24
C SER A 37 -9.84 -9.34 10.39
N LYS A 38 -10.08 -9.35 9.09
CA LYS A 38 -9.37 -10.21 8.13
C LYS A 38 -8.40 -9.42 7.25
N LYS A 39 -8.39 -8.10 7.39
CA LYS A 39 -7.55 -7.17 6.62
C LYS A 39 -7.67 -7.40 5.12
N GLY A 40 -8.90 -7.50 4.63
CA GLY A 40 -9.17 -7.76 3.23
C GLY A 40 -10.44 -7.08 2.74
N TRP A 41 -10.64 -7.15 1.43
CA TRP A 41 -11.80 -6.58 0.76
C TRP A 41 -12.81 -7.69 0.46
N VAL A 42 -14.05 -7.47 0.84
CA VAL A 42 -15.15 -8.39 0.54
C VAL A 42 -15.79 -7.96 -0.76
N VAL A 43 -15.79 -8.85 -1.74
CA VAL A 43 -16.29 -8.60 -3.09
C VAL A 43 -17.27 -9.71 -3.46
N ASP A 44 -18.28 -9.39 -4.27
CA ASP A 44 -19.19 -10.39 -4.80
C ASP A 44 -18.43 -11.39 -5.67
N SER A 45 -18.73 -12.69 -5.50
CA SER A 45 -18.03 -13.75 -6.23
C SER A 45 -18.23 -13.70 -7.75
N ASP A 46 -19.26 -13.02 -8.23
CA ASP A 46 -19.47 -12.84 -9.67
C ASP A 46 -18.35 -12.01 -10.32
N PHE A 47 -17.62 -11.23 -9.53
CA PHE A 47 -16.51 -10.41 -10.01
C PHE A 47 -15.14 -11.05 -9.82
N GLU A 48 -15.09 -12.35 -9.49
CA GLU A 48 -13.81 -13.02 -9.21
C GLU A 48 -12.82 -12.92 -10.38
N ASN A 49 -13.30 -13.13 -11.61
CA ASN A 49 -12.41 -13.05 -12.77
C ASN A 49 -11.88 -11.64 -13.01
N GLU A 50 -12.71 -10.62 -12.81
CA GLU A 50 -12.29 -9.23 -12.92
C GLU A 50 -11.26 -8.87 -11.85
N VAL A 51 -11.47 -9.33 -10.61
CA VAL A 51 -10.52 -9.15 -9.53
C VAL A 51 -9.19 -9.81 -9.88
N LYS A 52 -9.21 -11.06 -10.36
CA LYS A 52 -7.98 -11.75 -10.77
C LYS A 52 -7.21 -10.99 -11.84
N GLY A 53 -7.91 -10.42 -12.82
CA GLY A 53 -7.30 -9.59 -13.86
C GLY A 53 -6.60 -8.38 -13.28
N ILE A 54 -7.24 -7.68 -12.36
CA ILE A 54 -6.65 -6.53 -11.67
C ILE A 54 -5.41 -6.94 -10.89
N LEU A 55 -5.48 -8.06 -10.16
CA LEU A 55 -4.35 -8.53 -9.36
C LEU A 55 -3.14 -8.92 -10.23
N VAL A 56 -3.39 -9.58 -11.35
CA VAL A 56 -2.31 -9.92 -12.29
C VAL A 56 -1.67 -8.65 -12.86
N ASP A 57 -2.47 -7.66 -13.24
CA ASP A 57 -1.96 -6.41 -13.80
C ASP A 57 -1.06 -5.64 -12.83
N PHE A 58 -1.48 -5.53 -11.57
CA PHE A 58 -0.75 -4.72 -10.60
C PHE A 58 0.28 -5.50 -9.79
N TYR A 59 -0.03 -6.75 -9.42
CA TYR A 59 0.81 -7.54 -8.50
C TYR A 59 1.54 -8.68 -9.17
N GLY A 60 1.21 -9.00 -10.43
CA GLY A 60 1.83 -10.09 -11.16
C GLY A 60 1.35 -11.48 -10.78
N SER A 61 0.31 -11.57 -9.95
CA SER A 61 -0.27 -12.84 -9.50
C SER A 61 -1.71 -12.63 -9.10
N ASP A 62 -2.53 -13.66 -9.27
CA ASP A 62 -3.92 -13.68 -8.80
C ASP A 62 -4.07 -14.33 -7.42
N GLY A 63 -2.96 -14.60 -6.73
CA GLY A 63 -2.94 -15.28 -5.44
C GLY A 63 -2.67 -16.78 -5.54
N SER A 64 -2.64 -17.35 -6.75
CA SER A 64 -2.36 -18.78 -6.95
C SER A 64 -0.88 -19.13 -6.77
N PHE A 65 -0.01 -18.13 -6.82
CA PHE A 65 1.42 -18.29 -6.55
C PHE A 65 1.97 -16.99 -5.96
N ARG A 66 3.14 -17.06 -5.31
CA ARG A 66 3.79 -15.88 -4.74
C ARG A 66 4.38 -15.02 -5.84
N PRO A 67 4.09 -13.71 -5.90
CA PRO A 67 4.75 -12.81 -6.84
C PRO A 67 6.23 -12.68 -6.47
N LYS A 68 7.05 -12.41 -7.48
CA LYS A 68 8.47 -12.15 -7.28
C LYS A 68 8.66 -10.84 -6.52
N THR A 69 9.49 -10.87 -5.48
CA THR A 69 9.85 -9.69 -4.70
C THR A 69 11.34 -9.41 -4.79
N ILE A 70 11.70 -8.14 -4.64
CA ILE A 70 13.09 -7.67 -4.68
C ILE A 70 13.33 -6.67 -3.54
N ASN A 71 14.62 -6.47 -3.25
CA ASN A 71 15.05 -5.42 -2.34
C ASN A 71 15.60 -4.27 -3.17
N ILE A 72 15.17 -3.05 -2.85
CA ILE A 72 15.59 -1.85 -3.58
C ILE A 72 15.97 -0.73 -2.63
N GLU A 73 16.75 0.22 -3.11
CA GLU A 73 16.97 1.50 -2.44
C GLU A 73 16.30 2.59 -3.27
N VAL A 74 15.66 3.54 -2.57
CA VAL A 74 15.01 4.69 -3.20
C VAL A 74 15.50 5.98 -2.53
N THR A 75 15.56 7.05 -3.31
CA THR A 75 15.97 8.37 -2.82
C THR A 75 14.87 9.38 -3.15
N ALA A 76 14.48 10.18 -2.17
CA ALA A 76 13.54 11.26 -2.39
C ALA A 76 14.20 12.38 -3.20
N THR A 77 13.66 12.70 -4.35
CA THR A 77 14.19 13.74 -5.23
C THR A 77 13.71 15.14 -4.86
N ASN A 78 12.68 15.21 -4.04
CA ASN A 78 12.10 16.46 -3.54
C ASN A 78 11.65 16.27 -2.09
N ASP A 79 11.36 17.38 -1.40
CA ASP A 79 10.62 17.33 -0.16
C ASP A 79 9.21 16.85 -0.45
N ILE A 80 8.70 15.92 0.38
CA ILE A 80 7.37 15.34 0.21
C ILE A 80 6.58 15.58 1.48
N ASN A 81 5.37 16.12 1.35
CA ASN A 81 4.44 16.35 2.45
C ASN A 81 3.07 15.81 2.08
N MET A 82 2.48 15.00 2.97
CA MET A 82 1.14 14.44 2.77
C MET A 82 0.25 14.77 3.96
N ILE A 83 -0.90 15.39 3.69
CA ILE A 83 -1.83 15.79 4.74
C ILE A 83 -2.61 14.57 5.24
N LYS A 84 -2.52 14.31 6.56
CA LYS A 84 -3.28 13.27 7.28
C LYS A 84 -3.16 11.87 6.71
N LYS A 85 -2.06 11.54 6.06
CA LYS A 85 -1.87 10.21 5.50
C LYS A 85 -0.40 9.86 5.37
N PRO A 86 -0.08 8.57 5.27
CA PRO A 86 1.30 8.14 5.10
C PRO A 86 1.80 8.42 3.68
N ILE A 87 3.12 8.39 3.53
CA ILE A 87 3.80 8.46 2.25
C ILE A 87 4.15 7.02 1.85
N LEU A 88 3.71 6.62 0.67
CA LEU A 88 3.84 5.25 0.18
C LEU A 88 4.72 5.20 -1.07
N PHE A 89 5.42 4.08 -1.25
CA PHE A 89 6.10 3.77 -2.49
C PHE A 89 6.04 2.25 -2.73
N ALA A 90 5.56 1.86 -3.90
CA ALA A 90 5.44 0.46 -4.32
C ALA A 90 4.78 -0.43 -3.26
N GLY A 91 3.73 0.06 -2.62
CA GLY A 91 2.99 -0.67 -1.59
C GLY A 91 3.62 -0.64 -0.20
N LYS A 92 4.76 0.00 -0.03
CA LYS A 92 5.44 0.12 1.27
C LYS A 92 5.21 1.49 1.88
N VAL A 93 5.05 1.54 3.20
CA VAL A 93 4.96 2.80 3.95
C VAL A 93 6.36 3.28 4.23
N VAL A 94 6.79 4.34 3.55
CA VAL A 94 8.13 4.91 3.75
C VAL A 94 8.16 5.90 4.91
N ALA A 95 7.03 6.54 5.21
CA ALA A 95 6.90 7.40 6.38
C ALA A 95 5.44 7.50 6.78
N SER A 96 5.16 7.50 8.08
CA SER A 96 3.82 7.65 8.62
C SER A 96 3.87 8.44 9.92
N ALA A 97 3.14 9.54 9.96
CA ALA A 97 2.92 10.36 11.16
C ALA A 97 1.51 10.11 11.69
N TYR A 98 1.26 10.51 12.92
CA TYR A 98 -0.04 10.35 13.59
C TYR A 98 -0.62 11.68 14.03
N SER A 99 0.23 12.70 14.16
CA SER A 99 -0.17 14.05 14.57
C SER A 99 0.92 15.02 14.17
N ARG A 100 0.65 16.32 14.36
CA ARG A 100 1.62 17.37 14.09
C ARG A 100 2.96 17.16 14.81
N ASP A 101 2.92 16.65 16.02
CA ASP A 101 4.10 16.54 16.90
C ASP A 101 4.57 15.10 17.12
N SER A 102 4.01 14.13 16.40
CA SER A 102 4.33 12.71 16.61
C SER A 102 5.70 12.30 16.06
N GLY A 103 6.23 13.05 15.09
CA GLY A 103 7.27 12.54 14.22
C GLY A 103 6.71 11.48 13.28
N SER A 104 7.56 10.89 12.45
CA SER A 104 7.19 9.82 11.53
C SER A 104 8.01 8.57 11.80
N VAL A 105 7.43 7.42 11.45
CA VAL A 105 8.10 6.12 11.49
C VAL A 105 8.00 5.45 10.13
N THR A 106 8.94 4.56 9.84
CA THR A 106 8.87 3.71 8.65
C THR A 106 7.93 2.54 8.91
N GLY A 107 7.31 2.03 7.84
CA GLY A 107 6.48 0.84 7.94
C GLY A 107 7.28 -0.44 7.84
N ASP A 108 6.57 -1.57 7.76
CA ASP A 108 7.18 -2.89 7.67
C ASP A 108 8.03 -3.00 6.40
N ASN A 109 9.18 -3.66 6.52
CA ASN A 109 10.12 -3.90 5.42
C ASN A 109 10.70 -2.62 4.81
N VAL A 110 10.73 -1.54 5.59
CA VAL A 110 11.34 -0.27 5.18
C VAL A 110 12.33 0.19 6.25
N ALA A 111 13.52 0.57 5.81
CA ALA A 111 14.53 1.16 6.68
C ALA A 111 14.97 2.51 6.12
N LEU A 112 15.02 3.54 6.98
CA LEU A 112 15.59 4.82 6.64
C LEU A 112 17.12 4.71 6.76
N ILE A 113 17.83 4.87 5.64
CA ILE A 113 19.28 4.77 5.60
C ILE A 113 19.92 6.13 5.90
N GLU A 114 19.39 7.20 5.32
CA GLU A 114 19.95 8.53 5.39
C GLU A 114 18.82 9.56 5.20
N GLY A 115 18.95 10.70 5.84
CA GLY A 115 17.99 11.79 5.74
C GLY A 115 17.03 11.84 6.91
N ASN A 116 15.87 12.45 6.70
CA ASN A 116 14.89 12.69 7.76
C ASN A 116 13.46 12.44 7.30
N ILE A 117 12.69 11.80 8.17
CA ILE A 117 11.25 11.73 8.07
C ILE A 117 10.66 12.41 9.31
N ASN A 118 9.57 13.13 9.15
CA ASN A 118 9.03 13.91 10.26
C ASN A 118 7.51 14.13 10.12
N SER A 119 6.98 14.89 11.06
CA SER A 119 5.59 15.35 11.05
C SER A 119 5.59 16.88 11.11
N GLY A 120 4.46 17.48 10.81
CA GLY A 120 4.31 18.93 10.84
C GLY A 120 2.87 19.34 10.58
N GLY A 121 2.71 20.54 10.01
CA GLY A 121 1.40 21.09 9.72
C GLY A 121 0.74 21.65 10.97
N SER A 122 -0.59 21.56 11.04
CA SER A 122 -1.38 22.03 12.18
C SER A 122 -2.01 20.88 12.95
N ALA A 123 -2.59 21.16 14.10
CA ALA A 123 -3.28 20.14 14.88
C ALA A 123 -4.42 19.48 14.10
N LYS A 124 -5.14 20.26 13.29
CA LYS A 124 -6.25 19.77 12.47
C LYS A 124 -5.79 19.14 11.17
N ASN A 125 -4.75 19.70 10.54
CA ASN A 125 -4.21 19.25 9.26
C ASN A 125 -2.73 18.90 9.42
N TRP A 126 -2.46 17.87 10.22
CA TRP A 126 -1.09 17.39 10.41
C TRP A 126 -0.58 16.73 9.12
N GLU A 127 0.73 16.69 8.98
CA GLU A 127 1.39 16.18 7.78
C GLU A 127 2.44 15.14 8.11
N THR A 128 2.62 14.20 7.18
CA THR A 128 3.78 13.32 7.13
C THR A 128 4.77 13.94 6.15
N SER A 129 6.04 14.03 6.50
CA SER A 129 7.05 14.64 5.65
C SER A 129 8.31 13.81 5.49
N ILE A 130 8.93 13.94 4.31
CA ILE A 130 10.23 13.38 3.97
C ILE A 130 11.06 14.52 3.38
N THR A 131 12.30 14.68 3.84
CA THR A 131 13.19 15.69 3.27
C THR A 131 13.85 15.18 1.98
N LYS A 132 14.10 16.09 1.04
CA LYS A 132 14.86 15.81 -0.17
C LYS A 132 16.20 15.16 0.16
N GLY A 133 16.56 14.12 -0.58
CA GLY A 133 17.81 13.39 -0.37
C GLY A 133 17.69 12.24 0.61
N SER A 134 16.57 12.06 1.28
CA SER A 134 16.37 10.92 2.17
C SER A 134 16.40 9.62 1.38
N ARG A 135 17.12 8.62 1.90
CA ARG A 135 17.27 7.31 1.27
C ARG A 135 16.66 6.22 2.13
N PHE A 136 15.97 5.31 1.47
CA PHE A 136 15.29 4.20 2.12
C PHE A 136 15.68 2.88 1.47
N LYS A 137 15.80 1.84 2.29
CA LYS A 137 15.88 0.47 1.81
C LYS A 137 14.51 -0.16 1.96
N LEU A 138 13.96 -0.65 0.87
CA LEU A 138 12.68 -1.35 0.84
C LEU A 138 12.93 -2.82 0.56
N MET A 139 12.41 -3.70 1.42
CA MET A 139 12.58 -5.15 1.31
C MET A 139 11.26 -5.79 0.91
N HIS A 140 11.35 -6.93 0.20
CA HIS A 140 10.18 -7.68 -0.26
C HIS A 140 9.20 -6.84 -1.08
N VAL A 141 9.74 -6.00 -1.95
CA VAL A 141 8.93 -5.18 -2.86
C VAL A 141 8.43 -6.05 -3.99
N ASN A 142 7.12 -6.03 -4.24
CA ASN A 142 6.57 -6.67 -5.43
C ASN A 142 7.03 -5.91 -6.66
N GLU A 143 7.82 -6.58 -7.50
CA GLU A 143 8.45 -5.96 -8.67
C GLU A 143 7.42 -5.33 -9.62
N GLN A 144 6.23 -5.91 -9.74
CA GLN A 144 5.20 -5.39 -10.63
C GLN A 144 4.67 -4.01 -10.18
N LEU A 145 4.66 -3.73 -8.88
CA LEU A 145 4.21 -2.45 -8.38
C LEU A 145 5.12 -1.29 -8.81
N LEU A 146 6.36 -1.57 -9.17
CA LEU A 146 7.30 -0.55 -9.66
C LEU A 146 6.92 -0.04 -11.06
N LYS A 147 6.07 -0.76 -11.79
CA LYS A 147 5.62 -0.41 -13.15
C LYS A 147 4.41 0.51 -13.14
N HIS A 148 3.82 0.73 -12.00
CA HIS A 148 2.61 1.52 -11.82
C HIS A 148 2.85 2.67 -10.86
#